data_7052ae7b72a6bb8b9bced334f714d7b1
#
_entry.id   7052ae7b72a6bb8b9bced334f714d7b1
#
_cell.length_a   1.000
_cell.length_b   1.000
_cell.length_c   1.000
_cell.angle_alpha   90.00
_cell.angle_beta   90.00
_cell.angle_gamma   90.00
#
_symmetry.space_group_name_H-M   'P 1'
#
loop_
_entity.id
_entity.type
_entity.pdbx_description
1 polymer ?
#
loop_
_entity_poly.entity_id
_entity_poly.type
_entity_poly.pdbx_seq_one_letter_code
_entity_poly.pdbx_strand_id
1 'polypeptide(L)'
;MGGNAVIGCHCHTCKSNIRLLDSTNSVKGLLETALEMNYKGLAITDHEVLSAHLEAIQTVRSMKKEGEMPQDFKLILGNEAYLVDSLEEVRDNYQPGKTKFPHFLMLAVDEKGHEQLRILSSKAWENSFYTGTMERVPTVKKDVEDLLKKDPGHIIATTACLGSEVNIYLQKIMEVEKNDGDPELIKEYKLKIHQFITWCIDVFGKDKFFIELQPALSEEQIYCNKKLVQIADGYGLKRIVTTDAHYLRPEDRAIHQAFLNAKDGEREVDSFYEACFVQNVDEIHERMNYIDKEIVEEAIQNTLLIGEMIEDYTIEHEPIIPKMELPNFKLRHLFKPAYDKYEYIRKMSESKDDQDRYLLKLIEDGFENKLLKNDLTRDEFHKILSRINVELGELWEISQKLNQSMASYYVTVREIINIIWDDECGGDSLVGAARGSAAGFLINYLLDNTQINPMQYDLPHWRHIHKSRPDCQS
;
A
#
# COMPACT_ATOMS: atom_id res chain seq x y z
N MET A 1 11.11 29.20 23.71
CA MET A 1 9.70 29.28 23.30
C MET A 1 9.36 27.96 22.65
N GLY A 2 9.03 26.94 23.44
CA GLY A 2 8.53 25.64 22.98
C GLY A 2 7.08 25.87 22.60
N GLY A 3 6.80 26.02 21.31
CA GLY A 3 5.44 26.23 20.84
C GLY A 3 4.65 24.92 20.89
N ASN A 4 3.36 25.02 21.08
CA ASN A 4 2.31 24.00 21.04
C ASN A 4 2.29 23.20 19.71
N ALA A 5 3.35 22.48 19.40
CA ALA A 5 3.51 21.74 18.15
C ALA A 5 3.59 20.23 18.43
N VAL A 6 2.95 19.44 17.59
CA VAL A 6 2.91 17.98 17.67
C VAL A 6 2.94 17.38 16.27
N ILE A 7 3.36 16.13 16.14
CA ILE A 7 3.15 15.31 14.95
C ILE A 7 2.18 14.19 15.30
N GLY A 8 1.13 14.04 14.49
CA GLY A 8 0.17 12.95 14.61
C GLY A 8 0.77 11.65 14.09
N CYS A 9 1.30 10.81 14.98
CA CYS A 9 2.00 9.59 14.58
C CYS A 9 1.07 8.38 14.37
N HIS A 10 -0.21 8.47 14.70
CA HIS A 10 -1.19 7.38 14.59
C HIS A 10 -2.54 7.95 14.17
N CYS A 11 -2.91 7.77 12.90
CA CYS A 11 -4.15 8.28 12.32
C CYS A 11 -4.66 7.39 11.20
N HIS A 12 -5.99 7.20 11.17
CA HIS A 12 -6.68 6.35 10.21
C HIS A 12 -7.48 7.15 9.19
N THR A 13 -7.45 6.69 7.95
CA THR A 13 -8.30 7.20 6.87
C THR A 13 -9.44 6.23 6.55
N CYS A 14 -10.36 6.64 5.69
CA CYS A 14 -11.42 5.76 5.20
C CYS A 14 -10.88 4.54 4.41
N LYS A 15 -9.58 4.45 4.13
CA LYS A 15 -8.97 3.27 3.52
C LYS A 15 -8.80 2.12 4.51
N SER A 16 -8.81 2.38 5.82
CA SER A 16 -8.94 1.33 6.85
C SER A 16 -10.21 0.49 6.69
N ASN A 17 -11.24 1.03 6.02
CA ASN A 17 -12.55 0.41 5.88
C ASN A 17 -12.64 -0.75 4.88
N ILE A 18 -11.53 -1.17 4.28
CA ILE A 18 -11.54 -2.26 3.28
C ILE A 18 -12.12 -3.55 3.86
N ARG A 19 -11.77 -3.86 5.10
CA ARG A 19 -12.16 -5.08 5.79
C ARG A 19 -13.29 -4.85 6.80
N LEU A 20 -13.17 -3.83 7.60
CA LEU A 20 -14.09 -3.49 8.69
C LEU A 20 -14.35 -1.98 8.67
N LEU A 21 -15.60 -1.57 8.87
CA LEU A 21 -15.89 -0.13 9.04
C LEU A 21 -15.19 0.38 10.30
N ASP A 22 -14.38 1.42 10.13
CA ASP A 22 -13.48 1.88 11.17
C ASP A 22 -13.34 3.40 11.23
N SER A 23 -12.88 4.05 10.15
CA SER A 23 -12.62 5.50 10.11
C SER A 23 -13.50 6.24 9.11
N THR A 24 -13.91 7.47 9.47
CA THR A 24 -14.66 8.39 8.60
C THR A 24 -13.77 9.44 7.93
N ASN A 25 -12.46 9.44 8.20
CA ASN A 25 -11.54 10.47 7.75
C ASN A 25 -11.19 10.31 6.25
N SER A 26 -11.41 11.37 5.47
CA SER A 26 -10.71 11.49 4.19
C SER A 26 -9.26 11.92 4.40
N VAL A 27 -8.36 11.57 3.49
CA VAL A 27 -6.94 12.01 3.53
C VAL A 27 -6.86 13.54 3.62
N LYS A 28 -7.57 14.24 2.75
CA LYS A 28 -7.57 15.72 2.72
C LYS A 28 -8.11 16.32 4.00
N GLY A 29 -9.27 15.85 4.48
CA GLY A 29 -9.88 16.35 5.71
C GLY A 29 -8.99 16.15 6.94
N LEU A 30 -8.27 15.00 7.00
CA LEU A 30 -7.33 14.74 8.09
C LEU A 30 -6.14 15.72 8.06
N LEU A 31 -5.57 15.98 6.88
CA LEU A 31 -4.48 16.94 6.70
C LEU A 31 -4.90 18.39 7.01
N GLU A 32 -6.07 18.80 6.54
CA GLU A 32 -6.64 20.14 6.82
C GLU A 32 -6.87 20.34 8.33
N THR A 33 -7.48 19.34 9.00
CA THR A 33 -7.71 19.41 10.45
C THR A 33 -6.39 19.43 11.24
N ALA A 34 -5.40 18.65 10.82
CA ALA A 34 -4.07 18.65 11.45
C ALA A 34 -3.41 20.04 11.37
N LEU A 35 -3.52 20.71 10.22
CA LEU A 35 -3.01 22.09 10.06
C LEU A 35 -3.74 23.08 10.97
N GLU A 36 -5.08 23.01 11.07
CA GLU A 36 -5.88 23.85 11.97
C GLU A 36 -5.49 23.65 13.44
N MET A 37 -5.14 22.41 13.82
CA MET A 37 -4.67 22.03 15.15
C MET A 37 -3.17 22.30 15.39
N ASN A 38 -2.50 22.99 14.44
CA ASN A 38 -1.09 23.38 14.49
C ASN A 38 -0.11 22.18 14.50
N TYR A 39 -0.46 21.07 13.87
CA TYR A 39 0.42 19.95 13.68
C TYR A 39 1.58 20.29 12.72
N LYS A 40 2.76 19.74 12.98
CA LYS A 40 3.95 19.88 12.12
C LYS A 40 4.14 18.71 11.17
N GLY A 41 3.31 17.69 11.28
CA GLY A 41 3.30 16.52 10.44
C GLY A 41 2.19 15.57 10.84
N LEU A 42 1.94 14.59 9.98
CA LEU A 42 0.91 13.58 10.18
C LEU A 42 1.35 12.25 9.58
N ALA A 43 1.09 11.16 10.30
CA ALA A 43 1.23 9.80 9.80
C ALA A 43 -0.11 9.30 9.24
N ILE A 44 -0.06 8.56 8.15
CA ILE A 44 -1.17 7.73 7.65
C ILE A 44 -0.85 6.29 7.99
N THR A 45 -1.68 5.69 8.85
CA THR A 45 -1.39 4.40 9.49
C THR A 45 -2.59 3.46 9.46
N ASP A 46 -3.23 3.34 8.31
CA ASP A 46 -4.41 2.51 8.12
C ASP A 46 -4.18 1.04 8.50
N HIS A 47 -5.23 0.35 8.95
CA HIS A 47 -5.20 -1.05 9.34
C HIS A 47 -4.85 -1.97 8.16
N GLU A 48 -3.67 -2.61 8.21
CA GLU A 48 -3.16 -3.63 7.28
C GLU A 48 -3.12 -3.20 5.80
N VAL A 49 -3.34 -1.92 5.49
CA VAL A 49 -3.34 -1.41 4.12
C VAL A 49 -2.48 -0.17 3.97
N LEU A 50 -1.93 0.03 2.76
CA LEU A 50 -1.10 1.18 2.40
C LEU A 50 -1.75 2.00 1.28
N SER A 51 -3.02 1.77 1.00
CA SER A 51 -3.72 2.32 -0.18
C SER A 51 -3.95 3.82 -0.13
N ALA A 52 -3.90 4.46 1.06
CA ALA A 52 -3.98 5.91 1.21
C ALA A 52 -2.66 6.64 0.91
N HIS A 53 -1.52 5.95 0.88
CA HIS A 53 -0.20 6.59 0.85
C HIS A 53 0.03 7.44 -0.39
N LEU A 54 -0.34 6.94 -1.57
CA LEU A 54 -0.19 7.71 -2.81
C LEU A 54 -1.09 8.95 -2.82
N GLU A 55 -2.36 8.80 -2.39
CA GLU A 55 -3.30 9.92 -2.26
C GLU A 55 -2.75 10.98 -1.29
N ALA A 56 -2.16 10.57 -0.16
CA ALA A 56 -1.58 11.47 0.82
C ALA A 56 -0.37 12.24 0.26
N ILE A 57 0.55 11.57 -0.45
CA ILE A 57 1.69 12.22 -1.10
C ILE A 57 1.22 13.27 -2.11
N GLN A 58 0.27 12.91 -2.96
CA GLN A 58 -0.24 13.81 -4.01
C GLN A 58 -0.99 15.00 -3.40
N THR A 59 -1.79 14.76 -2.35
CA THR A 59 -2.52 15.81 -1.63
C THR A 59 -1.55 16.77 -0.95
N VAL A 60 -0.57 16.29 -0.19
CA VAL A 60 0.45 17.12 0.47
C VAL A 60 1.24 17.94 -0.55
N ARG A 61 1.64 17.33 -1.67
CA ARG A 61 2.33 18.03 -2.76
C ARG A 61 1.49 19.16 -3.35
N SER A 62 0.19 18.93 -3.60
CA SER A 62 -0.73 19.96 -4.09
C SER A 62 -0.89 21.08 -3.10
N MET A 63 -1.18 20.78 -1.83
CA MET A 63 -1.36 21.77 -0.78
C MET A 63 -0.09 22.61 -0.53
N LYS A 64 1.10 22.00 -0.57
CA LYS A 64 2.39 22.73 -0.49
C LYS A 64 2.60 23.65 -1.70
N LYS A 65 2.29 23.19 -2.90
CA LYS A 65 2.40 23.98 -4.15
C LYS A 65 1.43 25.15 -4.17
N GLU A 66 0.24 25.01 -3.63
CA GLU A 66 -0.80 26.03 -3.57
C GLU A 66 -0.59 27.01 -2.40
N GLY A 67 0.36 26.72 -1.52
CA GLY A 67 0.66 27.55 -0.33
C GLY A 67 -0.31 27.34 0.83
N GLU A 68 -1.13 26.31 0.78
CA GLU A 68 -2.09 25.94 1.83
C GLU A 68 -1.42 25.17 2.98
N MET A 69 -0.22 24.60 2.75
CA MET A 69 0.53 23.82 3.73
C MET A 69 1.98 24.32 3.81
N PRO A 70 2.59 24.41 5.03
CA PRO A 70 3.99 24.74 5.20
C PRO A 70 4.90 23.75 4.47
N GLN A 71 6.01 24.24 3.91
CA GLN A 71 6.96 23.37 3.18
C GLN A 71 7.64 22.31 4.06
N ASP A 72 7.82 22.62 5.34
CA ASP A 72 8.41 21.75 6.36
C ASP A 72 7.41 20.78 7.00
N PHE A 73 6.13 20.80 6.63
CA PHE A 73 5.16 19.83 7.12
C PHE A 73 5.58 18.40 6.73
N LYS A 74 5.66 17.51 7.72
CA LYS A 74 6.10 16.12 7.55
C LYS A 74 4.92 15.19 7.28
N LEU A 75 4.92 14.51 6.14
CA LEU A 75 4.06 13.37 5.89
C LEU A 75 4.82 12.10 6.26
N ILE A 76 4.23 11.26 7.09
CA ILE A 76 4.78 9.98 7.52
C ILE A 76 3.89 8.87 6.97
N LEU A 77 4.50 7.85 6.36
CA LEU A 77 3.77 6.71 5.83
C LEU A 77 3.99 5.51 6.75
N GLY A 78 2.91 4.97 7.27
CA GLY A 78 2.95 3.88 8.23
C GLY A 78 1.85 2.85 8.01
N ASN A 79 1.80 1.88 8.89
CA ASN A 79 0.78 0.83 8.88
C ASN A 79 0.50 0.37 10.31
N GLU A 80 -0.75 0.23 10.67
CA GLU A 80 -1.14 -0.46 11.90
C GLU A 80 -1.46 -1.91 11.56
N ALA A 81 -0.53 -2.80 11.91
CA ALA A 81 -0.62 -4.22 11.66
C ALA A 81 -1.33 -4.98 12.79
N TYR A 82 -1.95 -6.12 12.48
CA TYR A 82 -2.41 -7.09 13.47
C TYR A 82 -1.31 -8.13 13.72
N LEU A 83 -0.44 -7.84 14.70
CA LEU A 83 0.76 -8.61 14.98
C LEU A 83 0.44 -9.87 15.79
N VAL A 84 0.85 -11.04 15.29
CA VAL A 84 0.59 -12.33 15.92
C VAL A 84 1.88 -13.16 16.03
N ASP A 85 1.93 -14.09 16.99
CA ASP A 85 3.07 -14.98 17.16
C ASP A 85 3.18 -16.00 16.02
N SER A 86 2.05 -16.61 15.62
CA SER A 86 2.01 -17.58 14.53
C SER A 86 0.62 -17.69 13.90
N LEU A 87 0.57 -18.17 12.64
CA LEU A 87 -0.70 -18.48 11.96
C LEU A 87 -1.38 -19.70 12.59
N GLU A 88 -0.63 -20.67 13.12
CA GLU A 88 -1.18 -21.84 13.79
C GLU A 88 -2.04 -21.43 14.99
N GLU A 89 -1.58 -20.44 15.78
CA GLU A 89 -2.32 -19.96 16.95
C GLU A 89 -3.63 -19.27 16.55
N VAL A 90 -3.58 -18.36 15.57
CA VAL A 90 -4.72 -17.49 15.28
C VAL A 90 -5.67 -18.04 14.22
N ARG A 91 -5.23 -18.96 13.37
CA ARG A 91 -6.03 -19.57 12.32
C ARG A 91 -6.46 -20.99 12.67
N ASP A 92 -5.48 -21.86 12.95
CA ASP A 92 -5.73 -23.30 13.10
C ASP A 92 -6.29 -23.63 14.50
N ASN A 93 -5.89 -22.85 15.51
CA ASN A 93 -6.37 -22.95 16.90
C ASN A 93 -7.31 -21.79 17.30
N TYR A 94 -7.97 -21.14 16.34
CA TYR A 94 -8.85 -20.01 16.59
C TYR A 94 -9.97 -20.34 17.57
N GLN A 95 -10.11 -19.49 18.60
CA GLN A 95 -11.19 -19.56 19.59
C GLN A 95 -11.95 -18.23 19.63
N PRO A 96 -13.25 -18.21 19.29
CA PRO A 96 -14.06 -16.99 19.35
C PRO A 96 -13.98 -16.31 20.71
N GLY A 97 -13.77 -14.99 20.73
CA GLY A 97 -13.66 -14.17 21.93
C GLY A 97 -12.34 -14.30 22.72
N LYS A 98 -11.54 -15.35 22.49
CA LYS A 98 -10.26 -15.58 23.17
C LYS A 98 -9.06 -15.22 22.31
N THR A 99 -9.03 -15.69 21.06
CA THR A 99 -7.94 -15.36 20.12
C THR A 99 -7.94 -13.86 19.86
N LYS A 100 -6.80 -13.21 20.09
CA LYS A 100 -6.61 -11.77 19.89
C LYS A 100 -5.74 -11.51 18.67
N PHE A 101 -5.95 -10.37 18.07
CA PHE A 101 -5.16 -9.82 16.97
C PHE A 101 -4.59 -8.47 17.43
N PRO A 102 -3.48 -8.47 18.17
CA PRO A 102 -2.94 -7.24 18.76
C PRO A 102 -2.52 -6.24 17.72
N HIS A 103 -2.81 -4.98 17.96
CA HIS A 103 -2.40 -3.86 17.13
C HIS A 103 -0.91 -3.55 17.30
N PHE A 104 -0.25 -3.18 16.22
CA PHE A 104 1.16 -2.81 16.22
C PHE A 104 1.46 -1.78 15.14
N LEU A 105 2.02 -0.65 15.55
CA LEU A 105 2.25 0.48 14.64
C LEU A 105 3.69 0.48 14.11
N MET A 106 3.83 0.62 12.79
CA MET A 106 5.09 0.73 12.08
C MET A 106 5.10 1.96 11.17
N LEU A 107 6.16 2.78 11.24
CA LEU A 107 6.34 4.00 10.45
C LEU A 107 7.59 3.86 9.59
N ALA A 108 7.49 4.12 8.29
CA ALA A 108 8.63 4.09 7.39
C ALA A 108 9.49 5.36 7.55
N VAL A 109 10.78 5.18 7.79
CA VAL A 109 11.76 6.27 7.90
C VAL A 109 12.10 6.84 6.52
N ASP A 110 12.17 5.97 5.52
CA ASP A 110 12.63 6.24 4.16
C ASP A 110 11.92 5.32 3.14
N GLU A 111 12.29 5.43 1.86
CA GLU A 111 11.75 4.60 0.78
C GLU A 111 11.94 3.09 1.07
N LYS A 112 13.09 2.71 1.65
CA LYS A 112 13.37 1.32 2.00
C LYS A 112 12.44 0.79 3.08
N GLY A 113 12.17 1.60 4.11
CA GLY A 113 11.17 1.30 5.14
C GLY A 113 9.79 1.13 4.53
N HIS A 114 9.40 1.98 3.57
CA HIS A 114 8.15 1.82 2.86
C HIS A 114 8.10 0.53 2.02
N GLU A 115 9.21 0.13 1.38
CA GLU A 115 9.31 -1.17 0.71
C GLU A 115 9.10 -2.32 1.70
N GLN A 116 9.71 -2.24 2.88
CA GLN A 116 9.53 -3.24 3.94
C GLN A 116 8.06 -3.32 4.39
N LEU A 117 7.37 -2.18 4.58
CA LEU A 117 5.93 -2.16 4.89
C LEU A 117 5.10 -2.82 3.78
N ARG A 118 5.40 -2.56 2.51
CA ARG A 118 4.70 -3.21 1.38
C ARG A 118 4.86 -4.73 1.38
N ILE A 119 6.06 -5.22 1.66
CA ILE A 119 6.34 -6.65 1.74
C ILE A 119 5.55 -7.28 2.91
N LEU A 120 5.56 -6.66 4.09
CA LEU A 120 4.83 -7.16 5.26
C LEU A 120 3.32 -7.16 5.03
N SER A 121 2.76 -6.06 4.51
CA SER A 121 1.34 -5.99 4.19
C SER A 121 0.94 -7.03 3.14
N SER A 122 1.73 -7.22 2.07
CA SER A 122 1.47 -8.27 1.07
C SER A 122 1.43 -9.66 1.70
N LYS A 123 2.41 -10.00 2.54
CA LYS A 123 2.43 -11.28 3.26
C LYS A 123 1.23 -11.45 4.21
N ALA A 124 0.82 -10.39 4.91
CA ALA A 124 -0.34 -10.43 5.79
C ALA A 124 -1.62 -10.74 4.99
N TRP A 125 -1.79 -10.13 3.81
CA TRP A 125 -2.92 -10.41 2.90
C TRP A 125 -2.85 -11.81 2.28
N GLU A 126 -1.67 -12.32 1.92
CA GLU A 126 -1.49 -13.71 1.48
C GLU A 126 -1.87 -14.71 2.58
N ASN A 127 -1.67 -14.35 3.85
CA ASN A 127 -2.02 -15.14 5.02
C ASN A 127 -3.46 -14.91 5.49
N SER A 128 -4.27 -14.13 4.78
CA SER A 128 -5.64 -13.79 5.19
C SER A 128 -6.54 -15.04 5.29
N PHE A 129 -7.48 -15.01 6.20
CA PHE A 129 -8.47 -16.07 6.40
C PHE A 129 -9.75 -15.53 7.04
N TYR A 130 -10.84 -16.26 6.93
CA TYR A 130 -12.13 -15.85 7.47
C TYR A 130 -12.44 -16.49 8.82
N THR A 131 -12.94 -15.67 9.77
CA THR A 131 -13.56 -16.12 11.03
C THR A 131 -15.03 -15.69 11.01
N GLY A 132 -15.93 -16.59 10.62
CA GLY A 132 -17.31 -16.20 10.29
C GLY A 132 -17.32 -15.30 9.04
N THR A 133 -17.89 -14.10 9.18
CA THR A 133 -17.93 -13.09 8.09
C THR A 133 -16.74 -12.13 8.10
N MET A 134 -15.89 -12.19 9.13
CA MET A 134 -14.75 -11.30 9.31
C MET A 134 -13.50 -11.86 8.64
N GLU A 135 -12.92 -11.13 7.70
CA GLU A 135 -11.60 -11.41 7.17
C GLU A 135 -10.52 -10.98 8.17
N ARG A 136 -9.59 -11.87 8.47
CA ARG A 136 -8.42 -11.63 9.32
C ARG A 136 -7.18 -11.53 8.46
N VAL A 137 -6.36 -10.52 8.71
CA VAL A 137 -5.15 -10.23 7.93
C VAL A 137 -3.99 -10.11 8.94
N PRO A 138 -3.43 -11.24 9.41
CA PRO A 138 -2.41 -11.23 10.45
C PRO A 138 -1.01 -11.00 9.90
N THR A 139 -0.26 -10.10 10.53
CA THR A 139 1.19 -9.95 10.35
C THR A 139 1.92 -10.82 11.36
N VAL A 140 2.76 -11.75 10.90
CA VAL A 140 3.47 -12.69 11.78
C VAL A 140 4.78 -12.08 12.27
N LYS A 141 5.05 -12.13 13.60
CA LYS A 141 6.30 -11.61 14.22
C LYS A 141 7.56 -12.12 13.52
N LYS A 142 7.56 -13.39 13.12
CA LYS A 142 8.70 -13.99 12.42
C LYS A 142 8.97 -13.34 11.07
N ASP A 143 7.94 -12.97 10.33
CA ASP A 143 8.11 -12.28 9.04
C ASP A 143 8.69 -10.88 9.22
N VAL A 144 8.25 -10.16 10.26
CA VAL A 144 8.81 -8.85 10.65
C VAL A 144 10.29 -9.00 10.99
N GLU A 145 10.61 -9.94 11.88
CA GLU A 145 11.98 -10.19 12.32
C GLU A 145 12.92 -10.57 11.16
N ASP A 146 12.50 -11.53 10.31
CA ASP A 146 13.30 -12.01 9.20
C ASP A 146 13.55 -10.93 8.14
N LEU A 147 12.59 -10.05 7.93
CA LEU A 147 12.71 -8.95 6.97
C LEU A 147 13.60 -7.84 7.52
N LEU A 148 13.29 -7.35 8.73
CA LEU A 148 13.95 -6.15 9.27
C LEU A 148 15.39 -6.42 9.75
N LYS A 149 15.71 -7.64 10.20
CA LYS A 149 17.09 -7.99 10.55
C LYS A 149 18.04 -8.11 9.35
N LYS A 150 17.50 -8.30 8.13
CA LYS A 150 18.32 -8.28 6.90
C LYS A 150 18.77 -6.88 6.52
N ASP A 151 17.92 -5.89 6.74
CA ASP A 151 18.17 -4.50 6.41
C ASP A 151 17.52 -3.62 7.49
N PRO A 152 18.22 -3.41 8.62
CA PRO A 152 17.65 -2.77 9.79
C PRO A 152 17.70 -1.24 9.70
N GLY A 153 16.87 -0.60 10.52
CA GLY A 153 16.95 0.84 10.73
C GLY A 153 16.03 1.69 9.87
N HIS A 154 15.19 1.10 9.03
CA HIS A 154 14.27 1.80 8.11
C HIS A 154 12.84 1.91 8.66
N ILE A 155 12.53 1.28 9.79
CA ILE A 155 11.22 1.31 10.43
C ILE A 155 11.34 1.84 11.87
N ILE A 156 10.45 2.74 12.24
CA ILE A 156 10.13 3.09 13.62
C ILE A 156 8.89 2.31 14.03
N ALA A 157 8.85 1.77 15.23
CA ALA A 157 7.69 1.06 15.76
C ALA A 157 7.22 1.67 17.08
N THR A 158 5.92 1.48 17.39
CA THR A 158 5.35 1.85 18.69
C THR A 158 4.55 0.70 19.29
N THR A 159 4.21 0.82 20.57
CA THR A 159 3.31 -0.13 21.23
C THR A 159 1.87 -0.07 20.72
N ALA A 160 1.53 0.88 19.84
CA ALA A 160 0.18 1.14 19.34
C ALA A 160 -0.87 1.42 20.45
N CYS A 161 -2.17 1.34 20.10
CA CYS A 161 -3.32 1.74 20.90
C CYS A 161 -3.67 0.75 22.04
N LEU A 162 -4.82 0.92 22.67
CA LEU A 162 -5.35 0.05 23.73
C LEU A 162 -5.52 -1.41 23.26
N GLY A 163 -5.65 -1.64 21.96
CA GLY A 163 -5.69 -2.98 21.34
C GLY A 163 -4.34 -3.69 21.20
N SER A 164 -3.23 -3.08 21.62
CA SER A 164 -1.89 -3.66 21.49
C SER A 164 -1.62 -4.81 22.47
N GLU A 165 -0.61 -5.62 22.16
CA GLU A 165 -0.22 -6.76 23.01
C GLU A 165 0.10 -6.35 24.44
N VAL A 166 0.87 -5.25 24.63
CA VAL A 166 1.19 -4.73 25.96
C VAL A 166 -0.07 -4.32 26.72
N ASN A 167 -0.94 -3.54 26.05
CA ASN A 167 -2.16 -3.04 26.69
C ASN A 167 -3.18 -4.17 26.99
N ILE A 168 -3.27 -5.17 26.13
CA ILE A 168 -4.10 -6.37 26.38
C ILE A 168 -3.67 -7.06 27.69
N TYR A 169 -2.36 -7.24 27.90
CA TYR A 169 -1.87 -7.84 29.16
C TYR A 169 -2.01 -6.89 30.35
N LEU A 170 -1.83 -5.58 30.18
CA LEU A 170 -2.08 -4.61 31.24
C LEU A 170 -3.54 -4.58 31.70
N GLN A 171 -4.50 -4.67 30.76
CA GLN A 171 -5.93 -4.76 31.06
C GLN A 171 -6.26 -6.06 31.83
N LYS A 172 -5.66 -7.19 31.44
CA LYS A 172 -5.79 -8.45 32.19
C LYS A 172 -5.21 -8.34 33.60
N ILE A 173 -4.07 -7.65 33.79
CA ILE A 173 -3.52 -7.39 35.11
C ILE A 173 -4.50 -6.54 35.94
N MET A 174 -5.04 -5.48 35.38
CA MET A 174 -6.05 -4.64 36.02
C MET A 174 -7.27 -5.44 36.48
N GLU A 175 -7.75 -6.36 35.61
CA GLU A 175 -8.89 -7.23 35.92
C GLU A 175 -8.59 -8.18 37.10
N VAL A 176 -7.38 -8.78 37.14
CA VAL A 176 -6.92 -9.62 38.26
C VAL A 176 -6.79 -8.80 39.54
N GLU A 177 -6.21 -7.60 39.48
CA GLU A 177 -6.08 -6.70 40.63
C GLU A 177 -7.44 -6.25 41.18
N LYS A 178 -8.43 -5.93 40.31
CA LYS A 178 -9.79 -5.53 40.71
C LYS A 178 -10.60 -6.66 41.40
N ASN A 179 -10.37 -7.89 40.96
CA ASN A 179 -11.15 -9.04 41.42
C ASN A 179 -10.45 -9.86 42.53
N ASP A 180 -9.37 -9.34 43.11
CA ASP A 180 -8.51 -10.06 44.07
C ASP A 180 -8.14 -11.47 43.56
N GLY A 181 -7.84 -11.55 42.24
CA GLY A 181 -7.54 -12.81 41.56
C GLY A 181 -6.15 -13.36 41.85
N ASP A 182 -5.76 -14.44 41.16
CA ASP A 182 -4.49 -15.13 41.39
C ASP A 182 -3.27 -14.25 41.03
N PRO A 183 -2.37 -13.95 42.04
CA PRO A 183 -1.15 -13.17 41.78
C PRO A 183 -0.17 -13.83 40.79
N GLU A 184 -0.24 -15.16 40.60
CA GLU A 184 0.61 -15.86 39.63
C GLU A 184 0.27 -15.44 38.18
N LEU A 185 -1.01 -15.16 37.86
CA LEU A 185 -1.41 -14.63 36.57
C LEU A 185 -0.78 -13.26 36.29
N ILE A 186 -0.66 -12.42 37.32
CA ILE A 186 0.03 -11.11 37.17
C ILE A 186 1.49 -11.30 36.78
N LYS A 187 2.17 -12.29 37.37
CA LYS A 187 3.56 -12.60 37.02
C LYS A 187 3.68 -13.11 35.60
N GLU A 188 2.76 -13.98 35.18
CA GLU A 188 2.71 -14.50 33.83
C GLU A 188 2.52 -13.36 32.82
N TYR A 189 1.54 -12.49 33.01
CA TYR A 189 1.27 -11.37 32.12
C TYR A 189 2.44 -10.36 32.07
N LYS A 190 3.08 -10.07 33.19
CA LYS A 190 4.32 -9.26 33.22
C LYS A 190 5.46 -9.90 32.44
N LEU A 191 5.59 -11.22 32.47
CA LEU A 191 6.59 -11.95 31.67
C LEU A 191 6.27 -11.82 30.17
N LYS A 192 5.00 -11.92 29.76
CA LYS A 192 4.59 -11.71 28.36
C LYS A 192 4.93 -10.29 27.89
N ILE A 193 4.62 -9.27 28.68
CA ILE A 193 5.00 -7.88 28.39
C ILE A 193 6.52 -7.75 28.25
N HIS A 194 7.29 -8.35 29.17
CA HIS A 194 8.75 -8.32 29.09
C HIS A 194 9.28 -8.97 27.80
N GLN A 195 8.75 -10.13 27.43
CA GLN A 195 9.13 -10.83 26.20
C GLN A 195 8.86 -9.99 24.97
N PHE A 196 7.68 -9.37 24.89
CA PHE A 196 7.29 -8.51 23.78
C PHE A 196 8.19 -7.25 23.67
N ILE A 197 8.38 -6.52 24.76
CA ILE A 197 9.26 -5.31 24.77
C ILE A 197 10.70 -5.68 24.38
N THR A 198 11.21 -6.80 24.89
CA THR A 198 12.56 -7.27 24.56
C THR A 198 12.68 -7.62 23.07
N TRP A 199 11.67 -8.29 22.51
CA TRP A 199 11.59 -8.59 21.09
C TRP A 199 11.56 -7.31 20.25
N CYS A 200 10.75 -6.32 20.61
CA CYS A 200 10.71 -5.03 19.92
C CYS A 200 12.08 -4.32 19.93
N ILE A 201 12.76 -4.30 21.07
CA ILE A 201 14.10 -3.69 21.19
C ILE A 201 15.12 -4.44 20.32
N ASP A 202 15.03 -5.76 20.25
CA ASP A 202 15.92 -6.60 19.44
C ASP A 202 15.72 -6.40 17.93
N VAL A 203 14.47 -6.24 17.48
CA VAL A 203 14.12 -6.11 16.06
C VAL A 203 14.30 -4.68 15.55
N PHE A 204 13.83 -3.68 16.29
CA PHE A 204 13.78 -2.29 15.81
C PHE A 204 14.95 -1.44 16.35
N GLY A 205 15.57 -1.88 17.44
CA GLY A 205 16.52 -1.07 18.19
C GLY A 205 15.84 -0.12 19.18
N LYS A 206 16.52 0.19 20.26
CA LYS A 206 15.98 0.99 21.35
C LYS A 206 15.60 2.42 20.93
N ASP A 207 16.34 2.99 19.98
CA ASP A 207 16.10 4.37 19.52
C ASP A 207 14.96 4.48 18.51
N LYS A 208 14.48 3.36 17.96
CA LYS A 208 13.41 3.29 16.97
C LYS A 208 12.16 2.56 17.46
N PHE A 209 12.10 2.25 18.76
CA PHE A 209 10.91 1.69 19.39
C PHE A 209 10.41 2.61 20.50
N PHE A 210 9.16 3.05 20.41
CA PHE A 210 8.55 4.02 21.31
C PHE A 210 7.35 3.43 22.06
N ILE A 211 7.18 3.88 23.30
CA ILE A 211 5.98 3.60 24.08
C ILE A 211 4.93 4.65 23.74
N GLU A 212 3.75 4.20 23.32
CA GLU A 212 2.64 5.05 22.89
C GLU A 212 1.66 5.29 24.04
N LEU A 213 1.40 6.56 24.35
CA LEU A 213 0.40 7.02 25.31
C LEU A 213 -0.78 7.67 24.54
N GLN A 214 -2.00 7.47 25.00
CA GLN A 214 -3.18 8.03 24.35
C GLN A 214 -4.03 8.88 25.28
N PRO A 215 -4.53 10.07 24.82
CA PRO A 215 -5.23 11.03 25.66
C PRO A 215 -6.72 10.68 25.78
N ALA A 216 -7.03 9.51 26.35
CA ALA A 216 -8.39 9.07 26.63
C ALA A 216 -8.63 8.94 28.14
N LEU A 217 -9.90 9.05 28.54
CA LEU A 217 -10.33 9.14 29.95
C LEU A 217 -11.01 7.85 30.46
N SER A 218 -11.03 6.78 29.64
CA SER A 218 -11.51 5.48 30.11
C SER A 218 -10.62 4.94 31.25
N GLU A 219 -11.19 4.19 32.14
CA GLU A 219 -10.46 3.63 33.29
C GLU A 219 -9.28 2.74 32.82
N GLU A 220 -9.51 1.96 31.78
CA GLU A 220 -8.53 1.08 31.14
C GLU A 220 -7.36 1.90 30.58
N GLN A 221 -7.65 2.99 29.86
CA GLN A 221 -6.60 3.84 29.28
C GLN A 221 -5.77 4.54 30.35
N ILE A 222 -6.42 5.09 31.36
CA ILE A 222 -5.75 5.74 32.51
C ILE A 222 -4.81 4.74 33.20
N TYR A 223 -5.31 3.52 33.46
CA TYR A 223 -4.49 2.46 34.06
C TYR A 223 -3.30 2.08 33.17
N CYS A 224 -3.57 1.81 31.90
CA CYS A 224 -2.55 1.44 30.93
C CYS A 224 -1.49 2.54 30.80
N ASN A 225 -1.86 3.80 30.62
CA ASN A 225 -0.91 4.90 30.50
C ASN A 225 0.02 5.03 31.71
N LYS A 226 -0.52 4.91 32.92
CA LYS A 226 0.31 4.93 34.16
C LYS A 226 1.33 3.78 34.20
N LYS A 227 0.94 2.60 33.74
CA LYS A 227 1.86 1.44 33.65
C LYS A 227 2.86 1.57 32.51
N LEU A 228 2.45 2.10 31.37
CA LEU A 228 3.31 2.37 30.20
C LEU A 228 4.41 3.38 30.54
N VAL A 229 4.12 4.42 31.34
CA VAL A 229 5.14 5.34 31.83
C VAL A 229 6.19 4.57 32.63
N GLN A 230 5.76 3.71 33.57
CA GLN A 230 6.70 2.89 34.40
C GLN A 230 7.50 1.91 33.52
N ILE A 231 6.89 1.32 32.50
CA ILE A 231 7.57 0.42 31.55
C ILE A 231 8.63 1.22 30.77
N ALA A 232 8.26 2.37 30.22
CA ALA A 232 9.20 3.22 29.48
C ALA A 232 10.42 3.57 30.33
N ASP A 233 10.21 3.99 31.58
CA ASP A 233 11.31 4.32 32.54
C ASP A 233 12.17 3.08 32.83
N GLY A 234 11.53 1.94 33.07
CA GLY A 234 12.21 0.68 33.41
C GLY A 234 13.12 0.15 32.31
N TYR A 235 12.75 0.34 31.05
CA TYR A 235 13.55 -0.06 29.86
C TYR A 235 14.37 1.11 29.29
N GLY A 236 14.16 2.34 29.77
CA GLY A 236 14.74 3.57 29.22
C GLY A 236 14.36 3.80 27.79
N LEU A 237 13.07 3.60 27.47
CA LEU A 237 12.46 3.84 26.17
C LEU A 237 11.82 5.23 26.13
N LYS A 238 11.81 5.86 24.96
CA LYS A 238 11.10 7.11 24.75
C LYS A 238 9.59 6.86 24.64
N ARG A 239 8.81 7.84 25.05
CA ARG A 239 7.36 7.88 24.97
C ARG A 239 6.92 8.84 23.88
N ILE A 240 5.80 8.57 23.23
CA ILE A 240 5.08 9.52 22.38
C ILE A 240 3.62 9.60 22.80
N VAL A 241 2.95 10.68 22.41
CA VAL A 241 1.49 10.79 22.50
C VAL A 241 0.90 10.68 21.11
N THR A 242 -0.14 9.88 20.96
CA THR A 242 -0.94 9.77 19.72
C THR A 242 -2.43 9.85 20.03
N THR A 243 -3.23 10.20 19.04
CA THR A 243 -4.68 10.31 19.20
C THR A 243 -5.46 9.18 18.55
N ASP A 244 -4.77 8.33 17.76
CA ASP A 244 -5.42 7.22 17.06
C ASP A 244 -6.71 7.68 16.35
N ALA A 245 -6.58 8.75 15.52
CA ALA A 245 -7.71 9.50 15.03
C ALA A 245 -8.51 8.74 13.98
N HIS A 246 -9.76 8.39 14.31
CA HIS A 246 -10.72 7.72 13.43
C HIS A 246 -11.80 8.66 12.89
N TYR A 247 -11.94 9.84 13.48
CA TYR A 247 -12.79 10.94 13.04
C TYR A 247 -12.09 12.26 13.31
N LEU A 248 -12.58 13.37 12.73
CA LEU A 248 -11.81 14.62 12.73
C LEU A 248 -11.99 15.42 14.02
N ARG A 249 -13.22 15.57 14.49
CA ARG A 249 -13.59 16.48 15.59
C ARG A 249 -14.55 15.82 16.57
N PRO A 250 -14.65 16.29 17.82
CA PRO A 250 -15.59 15.74 18.81
C PRO A 250 -17.04 15.65 18.32
N GLU A 251 -17.48 16.64 17.51
CA GLU A 251 -18.83 16.69 16.94
C GLU A 251 -19.13 15.54 15.99
N ASP A 252 -18.10 14.98 15.36
CA ASP A 252 -18.21 13.87 14.41
C ASP A 252 -18.43 12.51 15.10
N ARG A 253 -18.30 12.46 16.42
CA ARG A 253 -18.42 11.21 17.20
C ARG A 253 -19.72 10.46 16.94
N ALA A 254 -20.86 11.18 16.88
CA ALA A 254 -22.15 10.57 16.61
C ALA A 254 -22.24 9.98 15.19
N ILE A 255 -21.63 10.66 14.20
CA ILE A 255 -21.56 10.17 12.82
C ILE A 255 -20.68 8.93 12.75
N HIS A 256 -19.51 8.97 13.40
CA HIS A 256 -18.60 7.83 13.47
C HIS A 256 -19.26 6.62 14.14
N GLN A 257 -20.00 6.80 15.24
CA GLN A 257 -20.74 5.73 15.90
C GLN A 257 -21.80 5.13 14.98
N ALA A 258 -22.58 5.97 14.30
CA ALA A 258 -23.57 5.50 13.33
C ALA A 258 -22.92 4.73 12.17
N PHE A 259 -21.76 5.19 11.72
CA PHE A 259 -20.97 4.52 10.68
C PHE A 259 -20.50 3.13 11.12
N LEU A 260 -19.94 2.98 12.32
CA LEU A 260 -19.49 1.70 12.85
C LEU A 260 -20.63 0.67 12.94
N ASN A 261 -21.85 1.13 13.22
CA ASN A 261 -23.03 0.30 13.36
C ASN A 261 -23.76 -0.02 12.04
N ALA A 262 -23.33 0.61 10.91
CA ALA A 262 -24.08 0.54 9.65
C ALA A 262 -24.06 -0.86 9.00
N LYS A 263 -23.07 -1.70 9.27
CA LYS A 263 -22.88 -2.98 8.60
C LYS A 263 -23.42 -4.19 9.38
N ASP A 264 -23.25 -4.21 10.69
CA ASP A 264 -23.43 -5.42 11.50
C ASP A 264 -24.48 -5.29 12.65
N GLY A 265 -25.31 -4.25 12.63
CA GLY A 265 -26.24 -3.98 13.71
C GLY A 265 -25.56 -3.35 14.94
N GLU A 266 -26.07 -3.55 16.13
CA GLU A 266 -25.54 -2.96 17.34
C GLU A 266 -24.14 -3.52 17.69
N ARG A 267 -23.09 -2.92 17.13
CA ARG A 267 -21.73 -3.08 17.63
C ARG A 267 -21.63 -2.27 18.91
N GLU A 268 -21.24 -2.89 20.01
CA GLU A 268 -20.90 -2.17 21.23
C GLU A 268 -19.68 -1.28 20.90
N VAL A 269 -19.94 0.01 20.75
CA VAL A 269 -18.90 0.98 20.39
C VAL A 269 -18.25 1.40 21.69
N ASP A 270 -17.08 0.83 21.93
CA ASP A 270 -16.28 1.05 23.13
C ASP A 270 -16.10 2.54 23.46
N SER A 271 -16.07 2.86 24.74
CA SER A 271 -15.72 4.19 25.28
C SER A 271 -14.34 4.68 24.77
N PHE A 272 -13.51 3.76 24.33
CA PHE A 272 -12.23 4.01 23.67
C PHE A 272 -12.33 5.04 22.53
N TYR A 273 -13.34 4.91 21.63
CA TYR A 273 -13.48 5.82 20.49
C TYR A 273 -13.88 7.26 20.87
N GLU A 274 -14.21 7.55 22.12
CA GLU A 274 -14.55 8.92 22.55
C GLU A 274 -13.38 9.90 22.38
N ALA A 275 -12.14 9.42 22.37
CA ALA A 275 -10.94 10.24 22.27
C ALA A 275 -10.20 10.06 20.94
N CYS A 276 -10.72 9.24 20.01
CA CYS A 276 -10.04 8.93 18.73
C CYS A 276 -10.31 10.01 17.66
N PHE A 277 -10.00 11.27 17.95
CA PHE A 277 -10.10 12.40 17.04
C PHE A 277 -8.81 13.23 17.06
N VAL A 278 -8.66 14.17 16.12
CA VAL A 278 -7.47 15.02 16.03
C VAL A 278 -7.50 16.06 17.14
N GLN A 279 -6.63 15.92 18.15
CA GLN A 279 -6.58 16.76 19.34
C GLN A 279 -5.39 17.72 19.29
N ASN A 280 -5.60 18.97 19.67
CA ASN A 280 -4.50 19.91 19.86
C ASN A 280 -3.73 19.64 21.16
N VAL A 281 -2.59 20.31 21.35
CA VAL A 281 -1.71 20.10 22.52
C VAL A 281 -2.39 20.44 23.84
N ASP A 282 -3.27 21.45 23.88
CA ASP A 282 -3.98 21.82 25.10
C ASP A 282 -5.00 20.75 25.50
N GLU A 283 -5.74 20.20 24.52
CA GLU A 283 -6.67 19.08 24.73
C GLU A 283 -5.93 17.81 25.21
N ILE A 284 -4.75 17.52 24.64
CA ILE A 284 -3.91 16.41 25.10
C ILE A 284 -3.52 16.59 26.58
N HIS A 285 -3.05 17.78 26.97
CA HIS A 285 -2.69 18.06 28.37
C HIS A 285 -3.92 17.99 29.30
N GLU A 286 -5.07 18.50 28.87
CA GLU A 286 -6.30 18.44 29.67
C GLU A 286 -6.73 16.98 29.92
N ARG A 287 -6.72 16.15 28.88
CA ARG A 287 -7.13 14.75 28.96
C ARG A 287 -6.11 13.86 29.67
N MET A 288 -4.84 14.25 29.70
CA MET A 288 -3.76 13.51 30.36
C MET A 288 -3.34 14.11 31.69
N ASN A 289 -4.19 14.92 32.33
CA ASN A 289 -3.89 15.60 33.60
C ASN A 289 -3.61 14.65 34.79
N TYR A 290 -3.84 13.35 34.62
CA TYR A 290 -3.53 12.29 35.57
C TYR A 290 -2.09 11.73 35.43
N ILE A 291 -1.31 12.24 34.48
CA ILE A 291 0.12 12.01 34.27
C ILE A 291 0.86 13.32 34.55
N ASP A 292 2.08 13.26 35.09
CA ASP A 292 2.91 14.43 35.32
C ASP A 292 3.08 15.22 34.01
N LYS A 293 2.82 16.52 34.08
CA LYS A 293 2.84 17.42 32.91
C LYS A 293 4.16 17.35 32.14
N GLU A 294 5.28 17.20 32.81
CA GLU A 294 6.61 17.09 32.22
C GLU A 294 6.77 15.81 31.38
N ILE A 295 6.15 14.71 31.83
CA ILE A 295 6.13 13.44 31.08
C ILE A 295 5.28 13.57 29.82
N VAL A 296 4.13 14.23 29.92
CA VAL A 296 3.25 14.46 28.74
C VAL A 296 3.95 15.38 27.75
N GLU A 297 4.58 16.45 28.22
CA GLU A 297 5.34 17.36 27.36
C GLU A 297 6.52 16.66 26.67
N GLU A 298 7.29 15.83 27.39
CA GLU A 298 8.35 15.01 26.80
C GLU A 298 7.78 14.10 25.70
N ALA A 299 6.66 13.45 25.95
CA ALA A 299 6.03 12.55 24.99
C ALA A 299 5.53 13.29 23.73
N ILE A 300 5.03 14.53 23.88
CA ILE A 300 4.70 15.40 22.75
C ILE A 300 5.96 15.78 21.97
N GLN A 301 7.02 16.22 22.65
CA GLN A 301 8.28 16.59 21.99
C GLN A 301 8.92 15.41 21.24
N ASN A 302 8.79 14.19 21.75
CA ASN A 302 9.29 12.99 21.07
C ASN A 302 8.52 12.71 19.75
N THR A 303 7.31 13.22 19.54
CA THR A 303 6.65 13.14 18.23
C THR A 303 7.37 13.98 17.18
N LEU A 304 7.89 15.13 17.58
CA LEU A 304 8.72 15.98 16.71
C LEU A 304 10.04 15.30 16.37
N LEU A 305 10.66 14.61 17.36
CA LEU A 305 11.85 13.80 17.12
C LEU A 305 11.61 12.71 16.08
N ILE A 306 10.44 12.04 16.09
CA ILE A 306 10.07 11.10 15.03
C ILE A 306 10.07 11.82 13.68
N GLY A 307 9.45 13.00 13.58
CA GLY A 307 9.45 13.80 12.35
C GLY A 307 10.85 14.16 11.82
N GLU A 308 11.81 14.39 12.72
CA GLU A 308 13.21 14.63 12.37
C GLU A 308 13.91 13.36 11.83
N MET A 309 13.46 12.17 12.25
CA MET A 309 14.00 10.89 11.80
C MET A 309 13.47 10.48 10.42
N ILE A 310 12.35 11.06 9.97
CA ILE A 310 11.74 10.73 8.67
C ILE A 310 12.44 11.50 7.56
N GLU A 311 12.94 10.78 6.57
CA GLU A 311 13.52 11.33 5.35
C GLU A 311 12.42 11.79 4.37
N ASP A 312 12.77 12.71 3.47
CA ASP A 312 11.88 13.07 2.37
C ASP A 312 12.09 12.07 1.22
N TYR A 313 11.07 11.28 0.92
CA TYR A 313 11.08 10.28 -0.16
C TYR A 313 9.76 10.27 -0.92
N THR A 314 9.76 9.61 -2.07
CA THR A 314 8.55 9.34 -2.87
C THR A 314 8.44 7.86 -3.19
N ILE A 315 7.21 7.37 -3.31
CA ILE A 315 6.90 6.03 -3.79
C ILE A 315 6.46 6.03 -5.26
N GLU A 316 6.45 7.21 -5.88
CA GLU A 316 6.13 7.37 -7.29
C GLU A 316 7.39 7.13 -8.13
N HIS A 317 7.25 6.29 -9.12
CA HIS A 317 8.30 5.98 -10.08
C HIS A 317 7.82 6.28 -11.50
N GLU A 318 8.77 6.49 -12.40
CA GLU A 318 8.45 6.56 -13.83
C GLU A 318 7.79 5.27 -14.29
N PRO A 319 6.86 5.33 -15.28
CA PRO A 319 6.23 4.16 -15.84
C PRO A 319 7.26 3.12 -16.33
N ILE A 320 7.13 1.89 -15.86
CA ILE A 320 8.00 0.79 -16.26
C ILE A 320 7.25 -0.11 -17.23
N ILE A 321 7.81 -0.28 -18.43
CA ILE A 321 7.34 -1.27 -19.38
C ILE A 321 7.99 -2.61 -18.99
N PRO A 322 7.20 -3.63 -18.64
CA PRO A 322 7.75 -4.92 -18.22
C PRO A 322 8.52 -5.56 -19.35
N LYS A 323 9.69 -6.14 -19.06
CA LYS A 323 10.45 -6.96 -20.00
C LYS A 323 10.10 -8.42 -19.76
N MET A 324 9.65 -9.09 -20.81
CA MET A 324 9.37 -10.52 -20.77
C MET A 324 10.67 -11.33 -20.92
N GLU A 325 10.75 -12.44 -20.19
CA GLU A 325 11.70 -13.50 -20.52
C GLU A 325 11.25 -14.18 -21.82
N LEU A 326 12.04 -14.02 -22.87
CA LEU A 326 11.66 -14.51 -24.19
C LEU A 326 12.07 -15.98 -24.37
N PRO A 327 11.23 -16.80 -25.00
CA PRO A 327 11.64 -18.12 -25.42
C PRO A 327 12.75 -18.01 -26.47
N ASN A 328 13.49 -19.10 -26.68
CA ASN A 328 14.44 -19.15 -27.78
C ASN A 328 13.69 -19.04 -29.12
N PHE A 329 13.96 -17.99 -29.89
CA PHE A 329 13.24 -17.73 -31.15
C PHE A 329 14.17 -17.42 -32.31
N LYS A 330 13.62 -17.54 -33.52
CA LYS A 330 14.29 -17.22 -34.77
C LYS A 330 13.35 -16.37 -35.62
N LEU A 331 13.79 -15.18 -36.02
CA LEU A 331 13.07 -14.35 -36.98
C LEU A 331 13.05 -15.02 -38.34
N ARG A 332 11.89 -15.12 -38.96
CA ARG A 332 11.71 -15.82 -40.24
C ARG A 332 12.08 -14.95 -41.43
N HIS A 333 12.10 -13.64 -41.27
CA HIS A 333 12.34 -12.66 -42.31
C HIS A 333 11.31 -12.74 -43.48
N LEU A 334 10.04 -13.04 -43.14
CA LEU A 334 8.95 -13.16 -44.12
C LEU A 334 8.78 -11.88 -44.94
N PHE A 335 9.01 -10.71 -44.32
CA PHE A 335 8.87 -9.41 -44.98
C PHE A 335 10.17 -8.88 -45.60
N LYS A 336 11.26 -9.64 -45.60
CA LYS A 336 12.56 -9.23 -46.13
C LYS A 336 12.53 -8.64 -47.54
N PRO A 337 11.75 -9.19 -48.51
CA PRO A 337 11.66 -8.62 -49.86
C PRO A 337 11.08 -7.21 -49.91
N ALA A 338 10.45 -6.75 -48.85
CA ALA A 338 9.77 -5.46 -48.75
C ALA A 338 10.49 -4.46 -47.82
N TYR A 339 11.64 -4.79 -47.23
CA TYR A 339 12.34 -3.97 -46.25
C TYR A 339 12.76 -2.58 -46.82
N ASP A 340 13.13 -2.51 -48.10
CA ASP A 340 13.49 -1.23 -48.72
C ASP A 340 12.31 -0.26 -48.79
N LYS A 341 11.09 -0.77 -48.83
CA LYS A 341 9.84 0.00 -48.89
C LYS A 341 9.29 0.34 -47.52
N TYR A 342 9.52 -0.52 -46.52
CA TYR A 342 8.90 -0.45 -45.19
C TYR A 342 9.98 -0.33 -44.10
N GLU A 343 10.37 0.91 -43.84
CA GLU A 343 11.49 1.29 -42.96
C GLU A 343 11.37 0.72 -41.53
N TYR A 344 10.20 0.82 -40.91
CA TYR A 344 10.03 0.41 -39.51
C TYR A 344 9.97 -1.12 -39.37
N ILE A 345 9.46 -1.85 -40.34
CA ILE A 345 9.57 -3.32 -40.39
C ILE A 345 11.05 -3.72 -40.43
N ARG A 346 11.85 -3.05 -41.26
CA ARG A 346 13.32 -3.28 -41.31
C ARG A 346 13.98 -2.92 -39.98
N LYS A 347 13.71 -1.73 -39.40
CA LYS A 347 14.27 -1.31 -38.12
C LYS A 347 14.00 -2.31 -36.99
N MET A 348 12.77 -2.82 -36.89
CA MET A 348 12.43 -3.87 -35.91
C MET A 348 13.20 -5.17 -36.16
N SER A 349 13.42 -5.56 -37.41
CA SER A 349 14.19 -6.78 -37.74
C SER A 349 15.68 -6.67 -37.43
N GLU A 350 16.24 -5.46 -37.46
CA GLU A 350 17.65 -5.13 -37.23
C GLU A 350 17.89 -4.60 -35.80
N SER A 351 16.84 -4.47 -34.96
CA SER A 351 16.96 -3.95 -33.61
C SER A 351 17.92 -4.78 -32.75
N LYS A 352 18.65 -4.11 -31.87
CA LYS A 352 19.49 -4.76 -30.85
C LYS A 352 18.66 -5.30 -29.67
N ASP A 353 17.44 -4.80 -29.49
CA ASP A 353 16.54 -5.28 -28.45
C ASP A 353 15.79 -6.56 -28.94
N ASP A 354 15.92 -7.63 -28.18
CA ASP A 354 15.27 -8.90 -28.49
C ASP A 354 13.74 -8.79 -28.46
N GLN A 355 13.18 -7.89 -27.65
CA GLN A 355 11.74 -7.65 -27.58
C GLN A 355 11.18 -7.16 -28.92
N ASP A 356 11.89 -6.24 -29.58
CA ASP A 356 11.49 -5.71 -30.89
C ASP A 356 11.50 -6.82 -31.97
N ARG A 357 12.56 -7.62 -32.00
CA ARG A 357 12.67 -8.72 -32.94
C ARG A 357 11.62 -9.82 -32.67
N TYR A 358 11.34 -10.07 -31.39
CA TYR A 358 10.32 -11.06 -31.01
C TYR A 358 8.91 -10.58 -31.38
N LEU A 359 8.61 -9.28 -31.15
CA LEU A 359 7.34 -8.72 -31.62
C LEU A 359 7.20 -8.89 -33.13
N LEU A 360 8.21 -8.58 -33.92
CA LEU A 360 8.16 -8.77 -35.37
C LEU A 360 7.95 -10.23 -35.75
N LYS A 361 8.60 -11.18 -35.04
CA LYS A 361 8.38 -12.63 -35.24
C LYS A 361 6.94 -13.02 -35.01
N LEU A 362 6.30 -12.51 -33.95
CA LEU A 362 4.88 -12.76 -33.66
C LEU A 362 3.97 -12.15 -34.73
N ILE A 363 4.32 -10.97 -35.23
CA ILE A 363 3.59 -10.35 -36.35
C ILE A 363 3.70 -11.18 -37.63
N GLU A 364 4.89 -11.74 -37.95
CA GLU A 364 5.10 -12.63 -39.08
C GLU A 364 4.23 -13.91 -38.95
N ASP A 365 4.20 -14.51 -37.76
CA ASP A 365 3.39 -15.70 -37.48
C ASP A 365 1.87 -15.39 -37.62
N GLY A 366 1.43 -14.31 -37.01
CA GLY A 366 0.02 -13.89 -37.10
C GLY A 366 -0.39 -13.53 -38.53
N PHE A 367 0.48 -12.88 -39.30
CA PHE A 367 0.25 -12.59 -40.70
C PHE A 367 0.09 -13.86 -41.51
N GLU A 368 0.96 -14.85 -41.38
CA GLU A 368 0.87 -16.12 -42.07
C GLU A 368 -0.41 -16.88 -41.70
N ASN A 369 -0.70 -16.98 -40.40
CA ASN A 369 -1.79 -17.79 -39.89
C ASN A 369 -3.19 -17.20 -40.17
N LYS A 370 -3.32 -15.87 -40.15
CA LYS A 370 -4.62 -15.19 -40.21
C LYS A 370 -4.90 -14.52 -41.55
N LEU A 371 -3.90 -14.08 -42.28
CA LEU A 371 -4.07 -13.27 -43.49
C LEU A 371 -3.57 -13.94 -44.75
N LEU A 372 -2.38 -14.56 -44.73
CA LEU A 372 -1.77 -15.14 -45.94
C LEU A 372 -2.58 -16.31 -46.51
N LYS A 373 -3.33 -17.03 -45.68
CA LYS A 373 -4.20 -18.16 -46.11
C LYS A 373 -5.38 -17.76 -47.00
N ASN A 374 -5.64 -16.46 -47.15
CA ASN A 374 -6.82 -15.93 -47.87
C ASN A 374 -6.52 -15.48 -49.29
N ASP A 375 -5.50 -16.02 -49.97
CA ASP A 375 -5.15 -15.68 -51.37
C ASP A 375 -5.08 -14.18 -51.68
N LEU A 376 -4.28 -13.46 -50.83
CA LEU A 376 -4.15 -12.01 -50.94
C LEU A 376 -3.64 -11.55 -52.31
N THR A 377 -4.32 -10.59 -52.88
CA THR A 377 -3.81 -9.83 -54.04
C THR A 377 -2.54 -9.06 -53.66
N ARG A 378 -1.74 -8.69 -54.63
CA ARG A 378 -0.56 -7.85 -54.43
C ARG A 378 -0.85 -6.53 -53.74
N ASP A 379 -1.97 -5.93 -54.08
CA ASP A 379 -2.38 -4.61 -53.50
C ASP A 379 -2.85 -4.76 -52.06
N GLU A 380 -3.57 -5.81 -51.70
CA GLU A 380 -3.96 -6.12 -50.33
C GLU A 380 -2.74 -6.42 -49.47
N PHE A 381 -1.80 -7.21 -50.00
CA PHE A 381 -0.52 -7.46 -49.30
C PHE A 381 0.20 -6.15 -48.98
N HIS A 382 0.34 -5.24 -49.95
CA HIS A 382 0.98 -3.95 -49.72
C HIS A 382 0.18 -3.05 -48.79
N LYS A 383 -1.15 -3.08 -48.82
CA LYS A 383 -2.00 -2.33 -47.88
C LYS A 383 -1.78 -2.79 -46.43
N ILE A 384 -1.71 -4.10 -46.20
CA ILE A 384 -1.45 -4.67 -44.89
C ILE A 384 -0.04 -4.33 -44.40
N LEU A 385 1.03 -4.51 -45.21
CA LEU A 385 2.38 -4.15 -44.79
C LEU A 385 2.54 -2.66 -44.54
N SER A 386 1.85 -1.80 -45.32
CA SER A 386 1.83 -0.37 -45.04
C SER A 386 1.26 -0.05 -43.66
N ARG A 387 0.16 -0.74 -43.31
CA ARG A 387 -0.45 -0.59 -41.97
C ARG A 387 0.44 -1.08 -40.86
N ILE A 388 1.06 -2.26 -40.98
CA ILE A 388 2.04 -2.79 -40.02
C ILE A 388 3.21 -1.81 -39.88
N ASN A 389 3.72 -1.30 -40.97
CA ASN A 389 4.85 -0.35 -40.93
C ASN A 389 4.51 0.95 -40.20
N VAL A 390 3.30 1.49 -40.40
CA VAL A 390 2.84 2.69 -39.69
C VAL A 390 2.72 2.42 -38.19
N GLU A 391 2.08 1.31 -37.81
CA GLU A 391 1.90 0.94 -36.40
C GLU A 391 3.22 0.66 -35.70
N LEU A 392 4.16 -0.04 -36.35
CA LEU A 392 5.53 -0.23 -35.83
C LEU A 392 6.28 1.11 -35.74
N GLY A 393 6.00 2.05 -36.65
CA GLY A 393 6.56 3.41 -36.57
C GLY A 393 6.12 4.15 -35.32
N GLU A 394 4.84 4.07 -34.96
CA GLU A 394 4.35 4.68 -33.72
C GLU A 394 5.06 4.07 -32.49
N LEU A 395 5.19 2.73 -32.43
CA LEU A 395 5.89 2.05 -31.33
C LEU A 395 7.36 2.42 -31.28
N TRP A 396 8.04 2.46 -32.42
CA TRP A 396 9.47 2.80 -32.50
C TRP A 396 9.75 4.22 -31.99
N GLU A 397 8.98 5.20 -32.48
CA GLU A 397 9.15 6.60 -32.11
C GLU A 397 8.89 6.84 -30.60
N ILE A 398 7.91 6.15 -30.04
CA ILE A 398 7.62 6.19 -28.60
C ILE A 398 8.77 5.52 -27.82
N SER A 399 9.23 4.34 -28.26
CA SER A 399 10.36 3.65 -27.64
C SER A 399 11.61 4.51 -27.55
N GLN A 400 11.90 5.29 -28.59
CA GLN A 400 13.03 6.22 -28.59
C GLN A 400 12.87 7.35 -27.55
N LYS A 401 11.65 7.87 -27.40
CA LYS A 401 11.35 8.93 -26.41
C LYS A 401 11.42 8.43 -24.97
N LEU A 402 10.95 7.20 -24.72
CA LEU A 402 10.93 6.59 -23.40
C LEU A 402 12.27 5.88 -23.06
N ASN A 403 13.17 5.75 -24.02
CA ASN A 403 14.38 4.91 -23.91
C ASN A 403 14.09 3.49 -23.43
N GLN A 404 12.92 2.96 -23.82
CA GLN A 404 12.43 1.60 -23.50
C GLN A 404 11.64 1.05 -24.68
N SER A 405 11.80 -0.25 -24.99
CA SER A 405 11.04 -0.87 -26.08
C SER A 405 9.55 -1.00 -25.75
N MET A 406 8.70 -0.39 -26.58
CA MET A 406 7.23 -0.59 -26.51
C MET A 406 6.80 -1.99 -26.96
N ALA A 407 7.64 -2.74 -27.66
CA ALA A 407 7.34 -4.10 -28.08
C ALA A 407 7.01 -5.02 -26.89
N SER A 408 7.74 -4.85 -25.79
CA SER A 408 7.54 -5.63 -24.57
C SER A 408 6.14 -5.51 -24.00
N TYR A 409 5.50 -4.34 -24.08
CA TYR A 409 4.12 -4.12 -23.67
C TYR A 409 3.14 -5.06 -24.40
N TYR A 410 3.26 -5.14 -25.73
CA TYR A 410 2.39 -5.98 -26.57
C TYR A 410 2.61 -7.48 -26.34
N VAL A 411 3.87 -7.86 -26.16
CA VAL A 411 4.27 -9.26 -25.86
C VAL A 411 3.72 -9.67 -24.50
N THR A 412 3.83 -8.80 -23.49
CA THR A 412 3.30 -9.05 -22.15
C THR A 412 1.78 -9.24 -22.15
N VAL A 413 1.04 -8.35 -22.86
CA VAL A 413 -0.43 -8.49 -22.98
C VAL A 413 -0.81 -9.81 -23.65
N ARG A 414 -0.09 -10.21 -24.71
CA ARG A 414 -0.29 -11.50 -25.36
C ARG A 414 -0.08 -12.67 -24.40
N GLU A 415 0.99 -12.62 -23.61
CA GLU A 415 1.27 -13.69 -22.65
C GLU A 415 0.21 -13.78 -21.55
N ILE A 416 -0.26 -12.67 -21.02
CA ILE A 416 -1.39 -12.62 -20.06
C ILE A 416 -2.63 -13.29 -20.68
N ILE A 417 -2.95 -13.00 -21.96
CA ILE A 417 -4.09 -13.60 -22.66
C ILE A 417 -3.88 -15.10 -22.86
N ASN A 418 -2.66 -15.54 -23.20
CA ASN A 418 -2.34 -16.95 -23.35
C ASN A 418 -2.52 -17.70 -22.02
N ILE A 419 -2.05 -17.14 -20.89
CA ILE A 419 -2.22 -17.71 -19.55
C ILE A 419 -3.71 -17.83 -19.20
N ILE A 420 -4.52 -16.82 -19.53
CA ILE A 420 -5.97 -16.84 -19.26
C ILE A 420 -6.65 -17.97 -20.07
N TRP A 421 -6.18 -18.25 -21.29
CA TRP A 421 -6.75 -19.29 -22.16
C TRP A 421 -6.15 -20.69 -21.93
N ASP A 422 -5.11 -20.79 -21.13
CA ASP A 422 -4.46 -22.07 -20.83
C ASP A 422 -5.25 -22.81 -19.74
N ASP A 423 -5.75 -24.00 -20.07
CA ASP A 423 -6.56 -24.82 -19.17
C ASP A 423 -5.77 -25.28 -17.92
N GLU A 424 -4.43 -25.44 -18.05
CA GLU A 424 -3.56 -25.85 -16.95
C GLU A 424 -3.29 -24.70 -15.96
N CYS A 425 -3.32 -23.45 -16.43
CA CYS A 425 -3.10 -22.26 -15.63
C CYS A 425 -4.39 -21.72 -14.98
N GLY A 426 -5.51 -22.40 -15.08
CA GLY A 426 -6.79 -22.00 -14.50
C GLY A 426 -7.61 -21.07 -15.39
N GLY A 427 -7.37 -21.11 -16.69
CA GLY A 427 -7.93 -20.25 -17.71
C GLY A 427 -9.35 -20.56 -18.18
N ASP A 428 -10.22 -21.06 -17.35
CA ASP A 428 -11.66 -21.27 -17.65
C ASP A 428 -12.40 -19.92 -17.97
N SER A 429 -11.62 -18.88 -18.30
CA SER A 429 -12.10 -17.53 -18.56
C SER A 429 -11.98 -17.19 -20.05
N LEU A 430 -13.01 -16.56 -20.60
CA LEU A 430 -13.01 -16.07 -21.97
C LEU A 430 -12.52 -14.62 -22.01
N VAL A 431 -11.49 -14.37 -22.83
CA VAL A 431 -11.09 -13.00 -23.16
C VAL A 431 -12.02 -12.48 -24.27
N GLY A 432 -12.61 -11.30 -24.06
CA GLY A 432 -13.49 -10.65 -25.02
C GLY A 432 -12.78 -10.38 -26.36
N ALA A 433 -13.56 -10.38 -27.47
CA ALA A 433 -13.02 -10.23 -28.82
C ALA A 433 -12.21 -8.94 -29.04
N ALA A 434 -12.64 -7.83 -28.44
CA ALA A 434 -11.94 -6.55 -28.39
C ALA A 434 -12.69 -5.54 -27.53
N ARG A 435 -11.97 -4.55 -26.99
CA ARG A 435 -12.58 -3.43 -26.26
C ARG A 435 -11.79 -2.16 -26.51
N GLY A 436 -12.49 -1.02 -26.64
CA GLY A 436 -11.89 0.30 -26.78
C GLY A 436 -11.05 0.45 -28.04
N SER A 437 -10.01 1.30 -27.96
CA SER A 437 -9.15 1.66 -29.09
C SER A 437 -8.22 0.53 -29.57
N ALA A 438 -7.95 -0.46 -28.71
CA ALA A 438 -7.08 -1.59 -29.04
C ALA A 438 -7.56 -2.39 -30.27
N ALA A 439 -8.89 -2.42 -30.51
CA ALA A 439 -9.47 -3.04 -31.69
C ALA A 439 -9.03 -2.40 -33.02
N GLY A 440 -8.58 -1.13 -32.98
CA GLY A 440 -8.10 -0.40 -34.15
C GLY A 440 -6.65 -0.69 -34.55
N PHE A 441 -5.92 -1.50 -33.79
CA PHE A 441 -4.50 -1.76 -34.00
C PHE A 441 -4.31 -3.15 -34.61
N LEU A 442 -3.79 -3.22 -35.85
CA LEU A 442 -3.64 -4.47 -36.61
C LEU A 442 -2.65 -5.41 -35.90
N ILE A 443 -1.60 -4.88 -35.29
CA ILE A 443 -0.64 -5.69 -34.51
C ILE A 443 -1.37 -6.45 -33.40
N ASN A 444 -2.31 -5.84 -32.67
CA ASN A 444 -3.09 -6.54 -31.64
C ASN A 444 -3.87 -7.74 -32.21
N TYR A 445 -4.45 -7.58 -33.41
CA TYR A 445 -5.13 -8.68 -34.09
C TYR A 445 -4.16 -9.80 -34.49
N LEU A 446 -2.97 -9.44 -34.99
CA LEU A 446 -1.97 -10.43 -35.41
C LEU A 446 -1.39 -11.20 -34.21
N LEU A 447 -1.30 -10.58 -33.05
CA LEU A 447 -0.79 -11.19 -31.82
C LEU A 447 -1.86 -11.97 -31.02
N ASP A 448 -3.10 -12.05 -31.45
CA ASP A 448 -4.24 -12.58 -30.68
C ASP A 448 -4.65 -11.74 -29.46
N ASN A 449 -4.11 -10.54 -29.30
CA ASN A 449 -4.54 -9.60 -28.28
C ASN A 449 -5.98 -9.11 -28.51
N THR A 450 -6.43 -9.09 -29.75
CA THR A 450 -7.83 -8.87 -30.15
C THR A 450 -8.23 -9.84 -31.25
N GLN A 451 -9.55 -10.11 -31.37
CA GLN A 451 -10.10 -11.04 -32.38
C GLN A 451 -10.75 -10.32 -33.58
N ILE A 452 -10.70 -8.98 -33.59
CA ILE A 452 -11.28 -8.16 -34.65
C ILE A 452 -10.21 -7.69 -35.62
N ASN A 453 -10.34 -7.99 -36.91
CA ASN A 453 -9.43 -7.47 -37.93
C ASN A 453 -9.82 -6.01 -38.26
N PRO A 454 -9.00 -5.01 -37.88
CA PRO A 454 -9.30 -3.60 -38.05
C PRO A 454 -9.37 -3.18 -39.54
N MET A 455 -8.72 -3.93 -40.44
CA MET A 455 -8.71 -3.64 -41.87
C MET A 455 -10.05 -3.88 -42.54
N GLN A 456 -10.88 -4.78 -41.99
CA GLN A 456 -12.22 -5.07 -42.51
C GLN A 456 -13.23 -3.95 -42.21
N TYR A 457 -13.00 -3.21 -41.14
CA TYR A 457 -13.92 -2.17 -40.64
C TYR A 457 -13.31 -0.75 -40.75
N ASP A 458 -12.19 -0.61 -41.42
CA ASP A 458 -11.45 0.64 -41.58
C ASP A 458 -11.21 1.40 -40.25
N LEU A 459 -10.88 0.65 -39.20
CA LEU A 459 -10.67 1.22 -37.87
C LEU A 459 -9.36 2.02 -37.79
N PRO A 460 -9.36 3.22 -37.17
CA PRO A 460 -8.20 4.08 -37.10
C PRO A 460 -7.19 3.62 -36.03
N HIS A 461 -5.94 3.37 -36.42
CA HIS A 461 -4.84 2.98 -35.50
C HIS A 461 -4.46 4.07 -34.51
N TRP A 462 -4.47 5.34 -34.93
CA TRP A 462 -4.02 6.49 -34.15
C TRP A 462 -4.82 6.76 -32.88
N ARG A 463 -5.98 6.15 -32.72
CA ARG A 463 -6.77 6.23 -31.47
C ARG A 463 -6.19 5.38 -30.36
N HIS A 464 -5.45 4.30 -30.67
CA HIS A 464 -4.86 3.41 -29.68
C HIS A 464 -3.54 3.97 -29.16
N ILE A 465 -2.53 4.09 -30.02
CA ILE A 465 -1.22 4.64 -29.69
C ILE A 465 -0.81 5.64 -30.79
N HIS A 466 -0.22 6.77 -30.37
CA HIS A 466 0.28 7.78 -31.30
C HIS A 466 1.48 8.48 -30.69
N LYS A 467 2.53 8.67 -31.51
CA LYS A 467 3.82 9.29 -31.12
C LYS A 467 3.74 10.71 -30.55
N SER A 468 2.61 11.42 -30.75
CA SER A 468 2.36 12.73 -30.11
C SER A 468 1.87 12.61 -28.67
N ARG A 469 1.53 11.42 -28.20
CA ARG A 469 1.13 11.10 -26.83
C ARG A 469 2.03 9.98 -26.32
N PRO A 470 3.29 10.27 -25.97
CA PRO A 470 4.24 9.25 -25.52
C PRO A 470 3.93 8.73 -24.11
N ASP A 471 3.10 9.46 -23.36
CA ASP A 471 2.69 9.06 -22.01
C ASP A 471 1.75 7.87 -22.14
N CYS A 472 2.14 6.74 -21.59
CA CYS A 472 1.32 5.52 -21.54
C CYS A 472 0.05 5.66 -20.65
N GLN A 473 -0.46 6.87 -20.49
CA GLN A 473 -1.69 7.17 -19.76
C GLN A 473 -2.87 7.15 -20.74
N SER A 474 -3.48 5.97 -20.88
CA SER A 474 -4.83 5.87 -21.45
C SER A 474 -5.61 4.73 -20.79
#